data_309a475b4792f7b91068cc1b53928db6
#
_entry.id   309a475b4792f7b91068cc1b53928db6
#
_cell.length_a   1.000
_cell.length_b   1.000
_cell.length_c   1.000
_cell.angle_alpha   90.00
_cell.angle_beta   90.00
_cell.angle_gamma   90.00
#
_symmetry.space_group_name_H-M   'P 1'
#
loop_
_entity.id
_entity.type
_entity.pdbx_description
1 polymer ?
#
loop_
_entity_poly.entity_id
_entity_poly.type
_entity_poly.pdbx_seq_one_letter_code
_entity_poly.pdbx_strand_id
1 'polypeptide(L)'
;MKKLSILFIALAISLTSCKNEKKDTKTETNSETITAEKFVVKPEATSVTWTAYKTTEKKGVGGEFTTIKFEEKMGSSAQEALNNLSFSIPISSLFTNDATNTRDAKIKTSFFGTMLDTEFIKGKINYENDVVSASITMNGITNNLPLEISITDDRRVTMNGNMQLKDWDALGALAALNKVCFDLHKGADGVSKTWEDVAIEVSTFLRKN
;
A
#
# COMPACT_ATOMS: atom_id res chain seq x y z
N MET A 1 72.45 37.88 39.30
CA MET A 1 73.51 38.87 38.85
C MET A 1 72.95 39.62 37.63
N LYS A 2 72.89 40.92 37.78
CA LYS A 2 72.95 41.98 36.77
C LYS A 2 71.86 41.97 35.65
N LYS A 3 70.79 42.81 35.76
CA LYS A 3 70.79 44.19 35.29
C LYS A 3 71.07 44.29 33.79
N LEU A 4 70.11 44.81 32.97
CA LEU A 4 70.11 46.26 32.66
C LEU A 4 68.90 46.64 31.80
N SER A 5 68.20 47.64 32.21
CA SER A 5 67.25 48.49 31.49
C SER A 5 67.91 49.19 30.30
N ILE A 6 67.12 49.64 29.31
CA ILE A 6 67.17 50.90 28.57
C ILE A 6 65.97 50.87 27.63
N LEU A 7 64.96 51.62 27.72
CA LEU A 7 64.39 52.91 27.50
C LEU A 7 64.90 53.58 26.20
N PHE A 8 64.00 53.95 25.29
CA PHE A 8 63.87 55.22 24.54
C PHE A 8 63.02 55.02 23.30
N ILE A 9 62.00 55.70 23.24
CA ILE A 9 61.51 56.95 22.71
C ILE A 9 60.63 56.83 21.44
N ALA A 10 59.49 57.46 21.56
CA ALA A 10 58.43 57.69 20.61
C ALA A 10 58.85 58.32 19.30
N LEU A 11 58.17 58.01 18.23
CA LEU A 11 57.86 58.93 17.14
C LEU A 11 56.49 58.68 16.57
N ALA A 12 55.60 59.59 16.83
CA ALA A 12 54.27 59.65 16.21
C ALA A 12 54.41 60.17 14.77
N ILE A 13 53.90 59.40 13.82
CA ILE A 13 53.58 59.94 12.52
C ILE A 13 52.14 59.55 12.17
N SER A 14 51.27 60.56 12.28
CA SER A 14 49.92 60.52 11.78
C SER A 14 49.87 60.61 10.27
N LEU A 15 49.44 59.60 9.59
CA LEU A 15 48.98 59.69 8.21
C LEU A 15 47.54 59.15 8.11
N THR A 16 46.69 60.14 7.88
CA THR A 16 45.31 59.93 7.45
C THR A 16 45.31 59.20 6.09
N SER A 17 44.71 58.05 6.00
CA SER A 17 44.37 57.48 4.70
C SER A 17 43.00 56.81 4.76
N CYS A 18 42.20 57.28 3.87
CA CYS A 18 40.92 56.95 3.35
C CYS A 18 40.30 55.59 3.77
N LYS A 19 39.13 55.76 4.32
CA LYS A 19 38.08 54.78 4.50
C LYS A 19 37.67 54.20 3.16
N ASN A 20 38.00 52.93 2.92
CA ASN A 20 37.37 52.10 1.89
C ASN A 20 36.58 51.04 2.64
N GLU A 21 35.29 51.29 2.78
CA GLU A 21 34.34 50.31 3.25
C GLU A 21 34.21 49.22 2.17
N LYS A 22 34.95 48.13 2.36
CA LYS A 22 34.57 46.86 1.72
C LYS A 22 33.32 46.36 2.42
N LYS A 23 32.20 46.50 1.74
CA LYS A 23 30.95 45.88 2.04
C LYS A 23 31.17 44.37 1.91
N ASP A 24 31.41 43.70 3.03
CA ASP A 24 31.36 42.25 3.10
C ASP A 24 29.93 41.82 2.74
N THR A 25 29.76 41.47 1.48
CA THR A 25 28.57 40.78 1.02
C THR A 25 28.63 39.38 1.61
N LYS A 26 28.02 39.24 2.77
CA LYS A 26 27.72 37.94 3.36
C LYS A 26 26.81 37.25 2.34
N THR A 27 27.37 36.41 1.51
CA THR A 27 26.63 35.47 0.69
C THR A 27 25.98 34.51 1.68
N GLU A 28 24.76 34.79 2.05
CA GLU A 28 23.90 33.80 2.67
C GLU A 28 23.68 32.75 1.60
N THR A 29 24.45 31.69 1.68
CA THR A 29 24.14 30.45 0.99
C THR A 29 22.84 29.95 1.60
N ASN A 30 21.73 30.33 0.97
CA ASN A 30 20.44 29.78 1.22
C ASN A 30 20.55 28.32 0.80
N SER A 31 20.96 27.46 1.74
CA SER A 31 20.88 26.03 1.59
C SER A 31 19.38 25.73 1.63
N GLU A 32 18.71 25.81 0.49
CA GLU A 32 17.40 25.21 0.32
C GLU A 32 17.59 23.74 0.64
N THR A 33 17.12 23.36 1.81
CA THR A 33 16.96 21.97 2.18
C THR A 33 15.91 21.42 1.22
N ILE A 34 16.34 20.84 0.11
CA ILE A 34 15.48 20.07 -0.79
C ILE A 34 14.98 18.91 0.05
N THR A 35 13.82 19.09 0.68
CA THR A 35 13.09 17.97 1.30
C THR A 35 12.73 17.03 0.17
N ALA A 36 13.43 15.90 0.08
CA ALA A 36 13.14 14.87 -0.91
C ALA A 36 11.66 14.51 -0.82
N GLU A 37 10.94 14.60 -1.93
CA GLU A 37 9.54 14.21 -2.02
C GLU A 37 9.39 12.78 -1.47
N LYS A 38 8.39 12.58 -0.62
CA LYS A 38 8.05 11.26 -0.10
C LYS A 38 6.69 10.83 -0.64
N PHE A 39 6.59 9.55 -0.94
CA PHE A 39 5.37 8.92 -1.40
C PHE A 39 4.68 8.21 -0.23
N VAL A 40 3.36 8.25 -0.22
CA VAL A 40 2.53 7.56 0.77
C VAL A 40 1.31 6.95 0.09
N VAL A 41 0.94 5.73 0.50
CA VAL A 41 -0.32 5.08 0.12
C VAL A 41 -1.43 5.64 1.01
N LYS A 42 -2.54 6.04 0.40
CA LYS A 42 -3.71 6.54 1.11
C LYS A 42 -4.93 5.67 0.83
N PRO A 43 -5.73 5.32 1.85
CA PRO A 43 -6.94 4.53 1.68
C PRO A 43 -7.91 5.10 0.64
N GLU A 44 -8.15 6.41 0.68
CA GLU A 44 -9.07 7.13 -0.22
C GLU A 44 -8.59 7.20 -1.68
N ALA A 45 -7.34 6.83 -1.93
CA ALA A 45 -6.75 6.74 -3.27
C ALA A 45 -6.48 5.29 -3.69
N THR A 46 -7.03 4.32 -2.95
CA THR A 46 -6.78 2.89 -3.17
C THR A 46 -8.11 2.16 -3.34
N SER A 47 -8.19 1.31 -4.35
CA SER A 47 -9.28 0.36 -4.57
C SER A 47 -8.76 -1.06 -4.50
N VAL A 48 -9.56 -1.95 -3.92
CA VAL A 48 -9.31 -3.40 -3.88
C VAL A 48 -10.53 -4.09 -4.45
N THR A 49 -10.40 -4.65 -5.65
CA THR A 49 -11.45 -5.38 -6.34
C THR A 49 -11.10 -6.85 -6.45
N TRP A 50 -12.12 -7.67 -6.60
CA TRP A 50 -11.98 -9.10 -6.78
C TRP A 50 -13.00 -9.64 -7.78
N THR A 51 -12.64 -10.72 -8.47
CA THR A 51 -13.54 -11.47 -9.34
C THR A 51 -13.46 -12.96 -8.98
N ALA A 52 -14.57 -13.49 -8.49
CA ALA A 52 -14.79 -14.91 -8.29
C ALA A 52 -15.59 -15.48 -9.47
N TYR A 53 -15.59 -16.80 -9.62
CA TYR A 53 -16.20 -17.43 -10.78
C TYR A 53 -17.23 -18.48 -10.39
N LYS A 54 -18.32 -18.54 -11.15
CA LYS A 54 -19.38 -19.51 -10.99
C LYS A 54 -19.75 -20.16 -12.31
N THR A 55 -20.59 -21.18 -12.26
CA THR A 55 -21.02 -22.04 -13.38
C THR A 55 -19.87 -22.78 -14.03
N THR A 56 -20.19 -23.79 -14.84
CA THR A 56 -19.19 -24.56 -15.60
C THR A 56 -18.49 -23.72 -16.67
N GLU A 57 -19.16 -22.69 -17.19
CA GLU A 57 -18.63 -21.73 -18.16
C GLU A 57 -17.67 -20.69 -17.52
N LYS A 58 -17.43 -20.80 -16.22
CA LYS A 58 -16.54 -19.89 -15.47
C LYS A 58 -16.95 -18.41 -15.56
N LYS A 59 -18.24 -18.14 -15.35
CA LYS A 59 -18.78 -16.76 -15.36
C LYS A 59 -18.27 -15.94 -14.19
N GLY A 60 -17.65 -14.80 -14.46
CA GLY A 60 -17.14 -13.88 -13.45
C GLY A 60 -18.25 -13.16 -12.66
N VAL A 61 -18.01 -13.00 -11.37
CA VAL A 61 -18.80 -12.20 -10.42
C VAL A 61 -17.84 -11.34 -9.65
N GLY A 62 -17.90 -10.02 -9.87
CA GLY A 62 -17.01 -9.05 -9.23
C GLY A 62 -17.60 -8.42 -7.97
N GLY A 63 -16.71 -7.86 -7.18
CA GLY A 63 -17.00 -7.03 -6.03
C GLY A 63 -15.76 -6.26 -5.61
N GLU A 64 -15.92 -5.45 -4.57
CA GLU A 64 -14.84 -4.65 -3.98
C GLU A 64 -14.91 -4.67 -2.46
N PHE A 65 -13.82 -4.22 -1.84
CA PHE A 65 -13.85 -3.81 -0.43
C PHE A 65 -13.80 -2.29 -0.37
N THR A 66 -14.86 -1.68 0.12
CA THR A 66 -15.01 -0.22 0.18
C THR A 66 -14.14 0.45 1.24
N THR A 67 -13.48 -0.34 2.08
CA THR A 67 -12.60 0.14 3.15
C THR A 67 -11.34 -0.71 3.21
N ILE A 68 -10.20 -0.03 3.19
CA ILE A 68 -8.90 -0.61 3.51
C ILE A 68 -8.19 0.33 4.49
N LYS A 69 -7.42 -0.22 5.41
CA LYS A 69 -6.58 0.52 6.34
C LYS A 69 -5.13 0.16 6.10
N PHE A 70 -4.26 1.13 6.15
CA PHE A 70 -2.81 0.95 6.08
C PHE A 70 -2.15 1.42 7.37
N GLU A 71 -1.02 0.81 7.73
CA GLU A 71 -0.07 1.43 8.64
C GLU A 71 0.58 2.63 7.95
N GLU A 72 0.86 3.68 8.71
CA GLU A 72 1.48 4.87 8.15
C GLU A 72 2.92 4.55 7.72
N LYS A 73 3.21 4.74 6.44
CA LYS A 73 4.51 4.50 5.87
C LYS A 73 4.77 5.44 4.70
N MET A 74 5.96 6.01 4.68
CA MET A 74 6.45 6.86 3.60
C MET A 74 7.71 6.25 2.98
N GLY A 75 7.90 6.49 1.69
CA GLY A 75 9.10 6.09 0.96
C GLY A 75 9.55 7.17 -0.02
N SER A 76 10.82 7.18 -0.41
CA SER A 76 11.37 8.07 -1.44
C SER A 76 11.01 7.64 -2.86
N SER A 77 10.44 6.44 -2.99
CA SER A 77 9.94 5.87 -4.24
C SER A 77 8.66 5.08 -4.00
N ALA A 78 7.95 4.70 -5.07
CA ALA A 78 6.81 3.81 -4.98
C ALA A 78 7.17 2.47 -4.34
N GLN A 79 8.33 1.91 -4.70
CA GLN A 79 8.84 0.67 -4.11
C GLN A 79 9.00 0.79 -2.59
N GLU A 80 9.69 1.82 -2.12
CA GLU A 80 9.88 2.03 -0.67
C GLU A 80 8.56 2.28 0.07
N ALA A 81 7.62 3.00 -0.53
CA ALA A 81 6.31 3.26 0.06
C ALA A 81 5.47 1.98 0.18
N LEU A 82 5.62 1.05 -0.75
CA LEU A 82 4.88 -0.22 -0.79
C LEU A 82 5.58 -1.34 0.00
N ASN A 83 6.92 -1.43 -0.06
CA ASN A 83 7.63 -2.54 0.59
C ASN A 83 7.40 -2.56 2.10
N ASN A 84 7.00 -3.70 2.64
CA ASN A 84 6.62 -3.88 4.05
C ASN A 84 5.42 -3.02 4.52
N LEU A 85 4.56 -2.59 3.61
CA LEU A 85 3.34 -1.86 3.94
C LEU A 85 2.28 -2.83 4.49
N SER A 86 1.94 -2.70 5.76
CA SER A 86 0.88 -3.49 6.38
C SER A 86 -0.50 -2.91 6.03
N PHE A 87 -1.47 -3.82 5.84
CA PHE A 87 -2.85 -3.45 5.59
C PHE A 87 -3.84 -4.32 6.36
N SER A 88 -5.05 -3.81 6.54
CA SER A 88 -6.20 -4.58 7.00
C SER A 88 -7.47 -4.15 6.28
N ILE A 89 -8.28 -5.15 5.89
CA ILE A 89 -9.52 -4.97 5.13
C ILE A 89 -10.66 -5.53 5.99
N PRO A 90 -11.59 -4.69 6.47
CA PRO A 90 -12.76 -5.19 7.18
C PRO A 90 -13.66 -6.00 6.23
N ILE A 91 -14.00 -7.23 6.59
CA ILE A 91 -14.91 -8.06 5.80
C ILE A 91 -16.30 -7.42 5.69
N SER A 92 -16.69 -6.64 6.69
CA SER A 92 -17.93 -5.84 6.66
C SER A 92 -18.00 -4.86 5.49
N SER A 93 -16.84 -4.43 4.94
CA SER A 93 -16.76 -3.50 3.81
C SER A 93 -16.94 -4.14 2.43
N LEU A 94 -17.15 -5.45 2.35
CA LEU A 94 -17.44 -6.15 1.10
C LEU A 94 -18.71 -5.59 0.45
N PHE A 95 -18.61 -5.27 -0.83
CA PHE A 95 -19.68 -4.70 -1.63
C PHE A 95 -19.64 -5.25 -3.06
N THR A 96 -20.77 -5.75 -3.56
CA THR A 96 -20.88 -6.33 -4.91
C THR A 96 -21.81 -5.56 -5.85
N ASN A 97 -22.34 -4.43 -5.39
CA ASN A 97 -23.32 -3.63 -6.14
C ASN A 97 -24.50 -4.49 -6.66
N ASP A 98 -24.92 -5.46 -5.87
CA ASP A 98 -26.02 -6.36 -6.22
C ASP A 98 -27.36 -5.68 -6.00
N ALA A 99 -28.17 -5.54 -7.07
CA ALA A 99 -29.47 -4.87 -7.02
C ALA A 99 -30.45 -5.46 -5.98
N THR A 100 -30.27 -6.73 -5.62
CA THR A 100 -31.10 -7.42 -4.61
C THR A 100 -30.57 -7.25 -3.19
N ASN A 101 -29.36 -6.73 -3.01
CA ASN A 101 -28.63 -6.60 -1.74
C ASN A 101 -28.48 -7.92 -0.95
N THR A 102 -28.64 -9.08 -1.62
CA THR A 102 -28.58 -10.38 -0.96
C THR A 102 -27.21 -11.07 -1.11
N ARG A 103 -26.45 -10.71 -2.15
CA ARG A 103 -25.15 -11.32 -2.45
C ARG A 103 -24.13 -11.04 -1.36
N ASP A 104 -24.02 -9.79 -0.93
CA ASP A 104 -23.10 -9.37 0.13
C ASP A 104 -23.36 -10.14 1.42
N ALA A 105 -24.63 -10.23 1.83
CA ALA A 105 -25.00 -10.98 3.01
C ALA A 105 -24.61 -12.46 2.92
N LYS A 106 -24.86 -13.12 1.77
CA LYS A 106 -24.49 -14.53 1.55
C LYS A 106 -22.97 -14.73 1.60
N ILE A 107 -22.19 -13.86 0.97
CA ILE A 107 -20.72 -13.94 1.01
C ILE A 107 -20.23 -13.72 2.45
N LYS A 108 -20.69 -12.67 3.13
CA LYS A 108 -20.28 -12.37 4.50
C LYS A 108 -20.62 -13.49 5.47
N THR A 109 -21.83 -14.07 5.37
CA THR A 109 -22.28 -15.09 6.34
C THR A 109 -21.89 -16.51 5.99
N SER A 110 -21.93 -16.90 4.70
CA SER A 110 -21.76 -18.29 4.28
C SER A 110 -20.36 -18.60 3.74
N PHE A 111 -19.58 -17.60 3.37
CA PHE A 111 -18.17 -17.77 3.04
C PHE A 111 -17.28 -17.32 4.21
N PHE A 112 -17.20 -16.03 4.48
CA PHE A 112 -16.37 -15.54 5.56
C PHE A 112 -16.81 -15.99 6.95
N GLY A 113 -18.13 -16.03 7.22
CA GLY A 113 -18.69 -16.42 8.52
C GLY A 113 -18.44 -17.88 8.92
N THR A 114 -17.92 -18.72 8.02
CA THR A 114 -17.53 -20.11 8.32
C THR A 114 -16.01 -20.26 8.55
N MET A 115 -15.25 -19.18 8.41
CA MET A 115 -13.80 -19.14 8.62
C MET A 115 -13.45 -18.77 10.05
N LEU A 116 -12.16 -18.89 10.38
CA LEU A 116 -11.58 -18.32 11.59
C LEU A 116 -11.27 -16.84 11.38
N ASP A 117 -11.33 -16.03 12.45
CA ASP A 117 -10.98 -14.60 12.45
C ASP A 117 -11.70 -13.78 11.38
N THR A 118 -13.03 -13.80 11.41
CA THR A 118 -13.91 -13.29 10.36
C THR A 118 -14.13 -11.78 10.35
N GLU A 119 -13.33 -11.00 11.07
CA GLU A 119 -13.49 -9.54 11.08
C GLU A 119 -12.67 -8.85 9.99
N PHE A 120 -11.44 -9.36 9.75
CA PHE A 120 -10.48 -8.70 8.87
C PHE A 120 -9.71 -9.71 8.02
N ILE A 121 -9.45 -9.34 6.77
CA ILE A 121 -8.32 -9.85 6.00
C ILE A 121 -7.15 -8.94 6.31
N LYS A 122 -6.02 -9.49 6.77
CA LYS A 122 -4.82 -8.73 7.11
C LYS A 122 -3.66 -9.14 6.21
N GLY A 123 -2.72 -8.24 6.03
CA GLY A 123 -1.54 -8.61 5.25
C GLY A 123 -0.47 -7.53 5.21
N LYS A 124 0.55 -7.86 4.43
CA LYS A 124 1.70 -6.99 4.17
C LYS A 124 2.12 -7.12 2.72
N ILE A 125 2.39 -6.01 2.07
CA ILE A 125 3.00 -5.99 0.74
C ILE A 125 4.51 -6.16 0.91
N ASN A 126 5.10 -7.08 0.14
CA ASN A 126 6.53 -7.27 0.03
C ASN A 126 6.94 -6.88 -1.40
N TYR A 127 7.86 -5.94 -1.53
CA TYR A 127 8.35 -5.46 -2.83
C TYR A 127 9.87 -5.36 -2.80
N GLU A 128 10.53 -6.42 -3.24
CA GLU A 128 11.99 -6.52 -3.25
C GLU A 128 12.47 -7.05 -4.60
N ASN A 129 13.53 -6.46 -5.14
CA ASN A 129 14.17 -6.88 -6.41
C ASN A 129 13.16 -7.02 -7.57
N ASP A 130 12.25 -6.05 -7.68
CA ASP A 130 11.16 -6.01 -8.68
C ASP A 130 10.15 -7.18 -8.59
N VAL A 131 10.20 -7.94 -7.51
CA VAL A 131 9.23 -8.99 -7.21
C VAL A 131 8.25 -8.47 -6.16
N VAL A 132 6.95 -8.56 -6.45
CA VAL A 132 5.88 -8.14 -5.55
C VAL A 132 5.05 -9.32 -5.13
N SER A 133 4.72 -9.36 -3.85
CA SER A 133 3.74 -10.29 -3.30
C SER A 133 2.97 -9.65 -2.14
N ALA A 134 1.81 -10.19 -1.82
CA ALA A 134 1.11 -9.89 -0.59
C ALA A 134 1.14 -11.10 0.34
N SER A 135 1.72 -10.94 1.53
CA SER A 135 1.55 -11.92 2.61
C SER A 135 0.18 -11.67 3.23
N ILE A 136 -0.78 -12.57 3.01
CA ILE A 136 -2.19 -12.41 3.41
C ILE A 136 -2.54 -13.40 4.50
N THR A 137 -3.16 -12.91 5.57
CA THR A 137 -3.74 -13.73 6.63
C THR A 137 -5.27 -13.74 6.48
N MET A 138 -5.83 -14.91 6.25
CA MET A 138 -7.25 -15.19 6.14
C MET A 138 -7.52 -16.60 6.68
N ASN A 139 -8.65 -16.83 7.33
CA ASN A 139 -9.00 -18.12 7.92
C ASN A 139 -7.91 -18.68 8.88
N GLY A 140 -7.24 -17.83 9.63
CA GLY A 140 -6.15 -18.21 10.53
C GLY A 140 -4.83 -18.62 9.84
N ILE A 141 -4.77 -18.62 8.50
CA ILE A 141 -3.61 -19.02 7.71
C ILE A 141 -2.99 -17.78 7.04
N THR A 142 -1.67 -17.69 7.13
CA THR A 142 -0.90 -16.68 6.39
C THR A 142 -0.20 -17.35 5.21
N ASN A 143 -0.46 -16.84 4.01
CA ASN A 143 0.18 -17.33 2.79
C ASN A 143 0.53 -16.17 1.85
N ASN A 144 1.46 -16.38 0.92
CA ASN A 144 1.87 -15.37 -0.05
C ASN A 144 1.06 -15.47 -1.33
N LEU A 145 0.51 -14.34 -1.76
CA LEU A 145 -0.08 -14.15 -3.08
C LEU A 145 0.94 -13.42 -3.96
N PRO A 146 1.50 -14.07 -4.98
CA PRO A 146 2.30 -13.39 -5.99
C PRO A 146 1.47 -12.33 -6.72
N LEU A 147 2.09 -11.17 -6.99
CA LEU A 147 1.43 -10.05 -7.65
C LEU A 147 2.25 -9.59 -8.86
N GLU A 148 1.57 -9.33 -9.97
CA GLU A 148 2.10 -8.58 -11.08
C GLU A 148 1.87 -7.09 -10.82
N ILE A 149 2.92 -6.27 -10.93
CA ILE A 149 2.85 -4.84 -10.66
C ILE A 149 3.11 -4.01 -11.91
N SER A 150 2.36 -2.93 -12.07
CA SER A 150 2.62 -1.86 -13.03
C SER A 150 2.64 -0.52 -12.32
N ILE A 151 3.68 0.28 -12.56
CA ILE A 151 3.80 1.63 -12.03
C ILE A 151 3.93 2.60 -13.20
N THR A 152 3.02 3.58 -13.26
CA THR A 152 3.06 4.65 -14.26
C THR A 152 3.08 6.01 -13.57
N ASP A 153 3.73 6.99 -14.21
CA ASP A 153 3.87 8.36 -13.68
C ASP A 153 4.46 8.38 -12.24
N ASP A 154 5.33 7.41 -11.93
CA ASP A 154 5.97 7.18 -10.62
C ASP A 154 5.00 6.99 -9.43
N ARG A 155 3.70 7.08 -9.65
CA ARG A 155 2.69 7.13 -8.58
C ARG A 155 1.44 6.30 -8.79
N ARG A 156 1.07 6.00 -10.04
CA ARG A 156 -0.08 5.15 -10.33
C ARG A 156 0.37 3.70 -10.31
N VAL A 157 -0.09 2.96 -9.33
CA VAL A 157 0.27 1.57 -9.11
C VAL A 157 -0.96 0.70 -9.33
N THR A 158 -0.80 -0.35 -10.14
CA THR A 158 -1.78 -1.43 -10.27
C THR A 158 -1.08 -2.75 -9.97
N MET A 159 -1.69 -3.58 -9.13
CA MET A 159 -1.20 -4.90 -8.77
C MET A 159 -2.30 -5.92 -9.04
N ASN A 160 -1.95 -7.01 -9.73
CA ASN A 160 -2.87 -8.09 -10.09
C ASN A 160 -2.36 -9.43 -9.54
N GLY A 161 -3.26 -10.24 -9.02
CA GLY A 161 -2.94 -11.58 -8.52
C GLY A 161 -4.11 -12.54 -8.73
N ASN A 162 -3.80 -13.84 -8.67
CA ASN A 162 -4.81 -14.89 -8.70
C ASN A 162 -4.69 -15.76 -7.45
N MET A 163 -5.61 -15.56 -6.51
CA MET A 163 -5.67 -16.26 -5.23
C MET A 163 -6.29 -17.64 -5.43
N GLN A 164 -5.65 -18.68 -4.88
CA GLN A 164 -6.21 -20.02 -4.80
C GLN A 164 -6.76 -20.25 -3.40
N LEU A 165 -8.06 -20.37 -3.23
CA LEU A 165 -8.71 -20.46 -1.92
C LEU A 165 -8.25 -21.66 -1.07
N LYS A 166 -7.79 -22.74 -1.71
CA LYS A 166 -7.20 -23.89 -1.02
C LYS A 166 -5.95 -23.54 -0.21
N ASP A 167 -5.19 -22.54 -0.64
CA ASP A 167 -3.95 -22.12 0.02
C ASP A 167 -4.23 -21.47 1.39
N TRP A 168 -5.48 -21.05 1.64
CA TRP A 168 -5.99 -20.55 2.93
C TRP A 168 -6.99 -21.49 3.59
N ASP A 169 -7.01 -22.77 3.20
CA ASP A 169 -7.98 -23.79 3.70
C ASP A 169 -9.44 -23.30 3.61
N ALA A 170 -9.76 -22.54 2.57
CA ALA A 170 -11.07 -21.92 2.40
C ALA A 170 -12.04 -22.70 1.50
N LEU A 171 -11.70 -23.96 1.11
CA LEU A 171 -12.59 -24.78 0.27
C LEU A 171 -13.87 -25.18 1.00
N GLY A 172 -13.82 -25.37 2.32
CA GLY A 172 -15.00 -25.61 3.14
C GLY A 172 -15.97 -24.42 3.12
N ALA A 173 -15.44 -23.20 3.22
CA ALA A 173 -16.20 -21.95 3.12
C ALA A 173 -16.79 -21.77 1.70
N LEU A 174 -16.02 -22.10 0.67
CA LEU A 174 -16.49 -22.07 -0.72
C LEU A 174 -17.66 -23.06 -0.92
N ALA A 175 -17.57 -24.27 -0.38
CA ALA A 175 -18.65 -25.27 -0.44
C ALA A 175 -19.90 -24.79 0.31
N ALA A 176 -19.76 -24.15 1.47
CA ALA A 176 -20.87 -23.56 2.23
C ALA A 176 -21.58 -22.46 1.43
N LEU A 177 -20.81 -21.56 0.79
CA LEU A 177 -21.37 -20.55 -0.10
C LEU A 177 -22.09 -21.18 -1.30
N ASN A 178 -21.49 -22.18 -1.95
CA ASN A 178 -22.11 -22.85 -3.09
C ASN A 178 -23.43 -23.52 -2.70
N LYS A 179 -23.52 -24.07 -1.50
CA LYS A 179 -24.75 -24.68 -0.98
C LYS A 179 -25.90 -23.67 -0.90
N VAL A 180 -25.68 -22.48 -0.36
CA VAL A 180 -26.73 -21.45 -0.24
C VAL A 180 -27.02 -20.72 -1.54
N CYS A 181 -26.12 -20.83 -2.51
CA CYS A 181 -26.25 -20.24 -3.84
C CYS A 181 -26.49 -21.31 -4.93
N PHE A 182 -26.85 -22.54 -4.57
CA PHE A 182 -26.87 -23.68 -5.47
C PHE A 182 -27.55 -23.39 -6.80
N ASP A 183 -28.79 -22.87 -6.76
CA ASP A 183 -29.56 -22.57 -7.96
C ASP A 183 -29.03 -21.34 -8.74
N LEU A 184 -28.40 -20.39 -8.04
CA LEU A 184 -27.78 -19.20 -8.64
C LEU A 184 -26.44 -19.50 -9.32
N HIS A 185 -25.84 -20.66 -9.01
CA HIS A 185 -24.56 -21.11 -9.56
C HIS A 185 -24.71 -22.23 -10.59
N LYS A 186 -25.93 -22.60 -10.96
CA LYS A 186 -26.17 -23.52 -12.06
C LYS A 186 -25.87 -22.90 -13.41
N GLY A 187 -25.09 -23.59 -14.21
CA GLY A 187 -24.90 -23.29 -15.62
C GLY A 187 -26.05 -23.78 -16.49
N ALA A 188 -25.96 -23.56 -17.78
CA ALA A 188 -26.93 -24.06 -18.77
C ALA A 188 -27.01 -25.61 -18.79
N ASP A 189 -25.95 -26.27 -18.35
CA ASP A 189 -25.86 -27.74 -18.17
C ASP A 189 -26.54 -28.27 -16.88
N GLY A 190 -27.10 -27.37 -16.07
CA GLY A 190 -27.75 -27.72 -14.80
C GLY A 190 -26.78 -27.99 -13.64
N VAL A 191 -25.47 -27.90 -13.87
CA VAL A 191 -24.45 -28.12 -12.86
C VAL A 191 -24.19 -26.84 -12.06
N SER A 192 -24.28 -26.92 -10.74
CA SER A 192 -23.91 -25.85 -9.84
C SER A 192 -22.41 -25.92 -9.53
N LYS A 193 -21.68 -24.88 -9.86
CA LYS A 193 -20.23 -24.80 -9.63
C LYS A 193 -19.79 -23.43 -9.12
N THR A 194 -18.85 -23.43 -8.19
CA THR A 194 -18.07 -22.26 -7.77
C THR A 194 -16.60 -22.64 -7.89
N TRP A 195 -15.82 -21.77 -8.49
CA TRP A 195 -14.39 -21.99 -8.72
C TRP A 195 -13.58 -21.55 -7.51
N GLU A 196 -12.43 -22.20 -7.30
CA GLU A 196 -11.54 -21.94 -6.16
C GLU A 196 -10.58 -20.78 -6.39
N ASP A 197 -10.43 -20.33 -7.64
CA ASP A 197 -9.58 -19.20 -7.99
C ASP A 197 -10.36 -17.88 -7.93
N VAL A 198 -9.71 -16.84 -7.39
CA VAL A 198 -10.25 -15.47 -7.29
C VAL A 198 -9.20 -14.50 -7.82
N ALA A 199 -9.54 -13.77 -8.87
CA ALA A 199 -8.68 -12.69 -9.36
C ALA A 199 -8.78 -11.49 -8.42
N ILE A 200 -7.63 -10.90 -8.09
CA ILE A 200 -7.50 -9.73 -7.22
C ILE A 200 -6.84 -8.61 -8.02
N GLU A 201 -7.41 -7.42 -7.95
CA GLU A 201 -6.80 -6.22 -8.49
C GLU A 201 -6.75 -5.14 -7.40
N VAL A 202 -5.59 -4.52 -7.24
CA VAL A 202 -5.39 -3.37 -6.36
C VAL A 202 -4.89 -2.22 -7.21
N SER A 203 -5.58 -1.09 -7.16
CA SER A 203 -5.15 0.16 -7.77
C SER A 203 -4.97 1.22 -6.72
N THR A 204 -3.83 1.93 -6.74
CA THR A 204 -3.58 3.06 -5.85
C THR A 204 -2.86 4.19 -6.57
N PHE A 205 -3.11 5.41 -6.11
CA PHE A 205 -2.39 6.59 -6.55
C PHE A 205 -1.64 7.19 -5.37
N LEU A 206 -0.31 7.00 -5.36
CA LEU A 206 0.55 7.46 -4.28
C LEU A 206 0.49 8.99 -4.15
N ARG A 207 0.30 9.48 -2.93
CA ARG A 207 0.33 10.91 -2.64
C ARG A 207 1.76 11.34 -2.35
N LYS A 208 2.12 12.52 -2.83
CA LYS A 208 3.35 13.21 -2.43
C LYS A 208 3.10 13.96 -1.12
N ASN A 209 4.05 13.85 -0.20
CA ASN A 209 4.01 14.48 1.11
C ASN A 209 5.24 15.39 1.30
#